data_f5c85ce3d00fe2ada9b64db187b60680
#
_entry.id   f5c85ce3d00fe2ada9b64db187b60680
#
_cell.length_a   1.000
_cell.length_b   1.000
_cell.length_c   1.000
_cell.angle_alpha   90.00
_cell.angle_beta   90.00
_cell.angle_gamma   90.00
#
_symmetry.space_group_name_H-M   'P 1'
#
loop_
_entity.id
_entity.type
_entity.pdbx_description
1 polymer ?
#
loop_
_entity_poly.entity_id
_entity_poly.type
_entity_poly.pdbx_seq_one_letter_code
_entity_poly.pdbx_strand_id
1 'polypeptide(L)'
;MVTLASDDLGSGVNMPERSSRSEEQGLFISYESKSGATVFTEAGVKAMYEMEDLVLKHADWPKYCFLDYTGAGDPTCSTPPTVKMMLNGATSQAAIDERLSQIAASPAEIFQWGFLLDENFGKEGSIVATIAQSGFFLGLPLKGYSSPGDDPTEQAKPGDTFLVDVSKILLQHLDMKAPWMMRSQYEDRAEVGDLDVSFWGFPIQINEWQSMQAKDISWVFFCLVSVGGYMYFHTGSGLYAAVGMTEIFLSMRVAGFFYRAIFQATYFAFMHILVLFVILGIGADDVFMFLDAFHQAESELQSVIAEPTLSQRMEYTAMRASKAIFATSFTTAIAFSLRQSPPFCPSTPLAFSRV
;
A
#
# COMPACT_ATOMS: atom_id res chain seq x y z
N MET A 1 -3.30 -21.87 -20.68
CA MET A 1 -4.65 -21.62 -20.16
C MET A 1 -4.96 -20.17 -20.48
N VAL A 2 -5.93 -19.90 -21.36
CA VAL A 2 -6.21 -18.53 -21.84
C VAL A 2 -6.91 -17.80 -20.71
N THR A 3 -6.29 -16.82 -20.10
CA THR A 3 -6.91 -15.83 -19.25
C THR A 3 -7.82 -14.97 -20.13
N LEU A 4 -9.12 -15.26 -20.13
CA LEU A 4 -10.10 -14.30 -20.63
C LEU A 4 -10.09 -13.13 -19.65
N ALA A 5 -9.65 -11.98 -20.13
CA ALA A 5 -9.73 -10.73 -19.39
C ALA A 5 -11.19 -10.51 -18.98
N SER A 6 -11.42 -10.20 -17.71
CA SER A 6 -12.74 -10.02 -17.11
C SER A 6 -13.55 -8.84 -17.68
N ASP A 7 -12.94 -8.04 -18.55
CA ASP A 7 -13.55 -6.81 -19.06
C ASP A 7 -14.53 -6.99 -20.23
N ASP A 8 -14.62 -8.20 -20.82
CA ASP A 8 -15.47 -8.46 -22.00
C ASP A 8 -16.71 -9.33 -21.75
N LEU A 9 -16.94 -9.79 -20.53
CA LEU A 9 -18.17 -10.53 -20.20
C LEU A 9 -19.27 -9.54 -19.83
N GLY A 10 -20.04 -9.14 -20.83
CA GLY A 10 -21.21 -8.29 -20.69
C GLY A 10 -22.16 -8.76 -19.59
N SER A 11 -22.70 -7.80 -18.85
CA SER A 11 -23.71 -7.93 -17.81
C SER A 11 -24.88 -8.84 -18.26
N GLY A 12 -24.89 -10.10 -17.84
CA GLY A 12 -25.99 -11.00 -18.15
C GLY A 12 -25.70 -12.50 -18.00
N VAL A 13 -24.49 -12.93 -17.79
CA VAL A 13 -24.16 -14.34 -17.59
C VAL A 13 -24.13 -14.63 -16.08
N ASN A 14 -25.10 -15.45 -15.62
CA ASN A 14 -25.11 -15.96 -14.26
C ASN A 14 -23.97 -16.98 -14.10
N MET A 15 -22.87 -16.58 -13.45
CA MET A 15 -21.74 -17.47 -13.17
C MET A 15 -22.03 -18.31 -11.92
N PRO A 16 -21.58 -19.56 -11.89
CA PRO A 16 -21.63 -20.35 -10.64
C PRO A 16 -20.88 -19.67 -9.51
N GLU A 17 -21.35 -19.86 -8.27
CA GLU A 17 -20.71 -19.30 -7.07
C GLU A 17 -19.24 -19.69 -7.00
N ARG A 18 -18.36 -18.72 -6.77
CA ARG A 18 -16.90 -18.92 -6.60
C ARG A 18 -16.22 -19.73 -7.72
N SER A 19 -16.74 -19.62 -8.94
CA SER A 19 -16.23 -20.34 -10.12
C SER A 19 -15.08 -19.64 -10.83
N SER A 20 -14.74 -18.43 -10.42
CA SER A 20 -13.62 -17.62 -10.91
C SER A 20 -12.66 -17.30 -9.78
N ARG A 21 -11.35 -17.30 -10.05
CA ARG A 21 -10.35 -16.83 -9.11
C ARG A 21 -10.37 -15.32 -9.05
N SER A 22 -10.34 -14.75 -7.85
CA SER A 22 -10.10 -13.34 -7.68
C SER A 22 -8.60 -13.04 -7.86
N GLU A 23 -8.26 -12.14 -8.78
CA GLU A 23 -6.86 -11.72 -8.98
C GLU A 23 -6.40 -10.78 -7.84
N GLU A 24 -7.32 -9.99 -7.29
CA GLU A 24 -7.02 -9.01 -6.23
C GLU A 24 -7.04 -9.62 -4.82
N GLN A 25 -7.81 -10.70 -4.63
CA GLN A 25 -7.97 -11.37 -3.34
C GLN A 25 -7.12 -12.64 -3.27
N GLY A 26 -5.83 -12.46 -3.27
CA GLY A 26 -4.83 -13.49 -3.10
C GLY A 26 -3.97 -13.27 -1.86
N LEU A 27 -3.55 -14.37 -1.23
CA LEU A 27 -2.51 -14.39 -0.22
C LEU A 27 -1.35 -15.22 -0.77
N PHE A 28 -0.17 -14.65 -0.76
CA PHE A 28 1.06 -15.32 -1.14
C PHE A 28 1.97 -15.39 0.07
N ILE A 29 2.54 -16.55 0.33
CA ILE A 29 3.56 -16.78 1.36
C ILE A 29 4.84 -17.14 0.63
N SER A 30 5.90 -16.38 0.83
CA SER A 30 7.21 -16.57 0.22
C SER A 30 8.20 -17.06 1.27
N TYR A 31 8.99 -18.03 0.89
CA TYR A 31 10.03 -18.67 1.69
C TYR A 31 11.36 -18.48 0.99
N GLU A 32 12.31 -17.85 1.63
CA GLU A 32 13.65 -17.57 1.09
C GLU A 32 14.72 -18.20 1.98
N SER A 33 15.72 -18.82 1.39
CA SER A 33 16.84 -19.40 2.14
C SER A 33 17.84 -18.32 2.55
N LYS A 34 18.15 -18.20 3.83
CA LYS A 34 19.17 -17.29 4.36
C LYS A 34 20.58 -17.67 3.93
N SER A 35 20.85 -18.95 3.89
CA SER A 35 22.17 -19.48 3.51
C SER A 35 22.43 -19.44 2.00
N GLY A 36 21.39 -19.14 1.18
CA GLY A 36 21.47 -19.27 -0.26
C GLY A 36 21.51 -20.73 -0.76
N ALA A 37 21.28 -21.69 0.15
CA ALA A 37 21.08 -23.10 -0.18
C ALA A 37 19.64 -23.36 -0.62
N THR A 38 19.28 -24.61 -0.84
CA THR A 38 17.89 -24.94 -1.17
C THR A 38 16.97 -24.74 0.02
N VAL A 39 15.76 -24.16 -0.24
CA VAL A 39 14.69 -24.06 0.75
C VAL A 39 14.05 -25.42 1.06
N PHE A 40 14.24 -26.43 0.19
CA PHE A 40 13.64 -27.75 0.28
C PHE A 40 14.42 -28.71 1.18
N THR A 41 14.68 -28.29 2.40
CA THR A 41 15.17 -29.17 3.45
C THR A 41 13.97 -29.78 4.21
N GLU A 42 14.16 -30.93 4.86
CA GLU A 42 13.09 -31.57 5.65
C GLU A 42 12.50 -30.61 6.68
N ALA A 43 13.34 -29.85 7.37
CA ALA A 43 12.90 -28.86 8.35
C ALA A 43 12.17 -27.67 7.66
N GLY A 44 12.69 -27.19 6.53
CA GLY A 44 12.10 -26.10 5.76
C GLY A 44 10.71 -26.47 5.21
N VAL A 45 10.60 -27.64 4.59
CA VAL A 45 9.32 -28.14 4.05
C VAL A 45 8.28 -28.34 5.15
N LYS A 46 8.70 -28.82 6.32
CA LYS A 46 7.80 -28.94 7.47
C LYS A 46 7.28 -27.56 7.91
N ALA A 47 8.16 -26.57 8.01
CA ALA A 47 7.76 -25.20 8.35
C ALA A 47 6.80 -24.61 7.30
N MET A 48 7.08 -24.81 5.99
CA MET A 48 6.18 -24.39 4.91
C MET A 48 4.78 -25.01 5.07
N TYR A 49 4.70 -26.31 5.33
CA TYR A 49 3.42 -26.99 5.53
C TYR A 49 2.66 -26.49 6.75
N GLU A 50 3.35 -26.15 7.83
CA GLU A 50 2.72 -25.54 9.01
C GLU A 50 2.08 -24.20 8.66
N MET A 51 2.75 -23.33 7.87
CA MET A 51 2.20 -22.07 7.40
C MET A 51 0.98 -22.26 6.49
N GLU A 52 1.06 -23.16 5.53
CA GLU A 52 -0.04 -23.48 4.63
C GLU A 52 -1.26 -24.03 5.38
N ASP A 53 -1.02 -24.90 6.37
CA ASP A 53 -2.06 -25.48 7.20
C ASP A 53 -2.78 -24.44 8.06
N LEU A 54 -2.12 -23.36 8.50
CA LEU A 54 -2.78 -22.26 9.21
C LEU A 54 -3.86 -21.59 8.35
N VAL A 55 -3.59 -21.42 7.05
CA VAL A 55 -4.57 -20.85 6.11
C VAL A 55 -5.68 -21.84 5.79
N LEU A 56 -5.32 -23.08 5.42
CA LEU A 56 -6.27 -24.09 4.95
C LEU A 56 -7.20 -24.63 6.06
N LYS A 57 -6.73 -24.66 7.30
CA LYS A 57 -7.52 -25.09 8.46
C LYS A 57 -8.32 -23.94 9.10
N HIS A 58 -8.22 -22.73 8.58
CA HIS A 58 -9.05 -21.64 9.07
C HIS A 58 -10.54 -21.95 8.87
N ALA A 59 -11.36 -21.69 9.89
CA ALA A 59 -12.78 -22.06 9.89
C ALA A 59 -13.58 -21.44 8.71
N ASP A 60 -13.14 -20.29 8.23
CA ASP A 60 -13.83 -19.59 7.15
C ASP A 60 -13.23 -19.86 5.76
N TRP A 61 -12.11 -20.60 5.66
CA TRP A 61 -11.54 -20.98 4.36
C TRP A 61 -12.57 -21.61 3.40
N PRO A 62 -13.42 -22.58 3.85
CA PRO A 62 -14.43 -23.18 2.97
C PRO A 62 -15.49 -22.20 2.44
N LYS A 63 -15.64 -21.01 3.07
CA LYS A 63 -16.62 -20.00 2.63
C LYS A 63 -16.12 -19.16 1.49
N TYR A 64 -14.78 -19.02 1.35
CA TYR A 64 -14.18 -18.07 0.40
C TYR A 64 -13.28 -18.72 -0.64
N CYS A 65 -12.89 -19.99 -0.46
CA CYS A 65 -12.05 -20.70 -1.42
C CYS A 65 -12.65 -20.72 -2.83
N PHE A 66 -11.79 -20.70 -3.83
CA PHE A 66 -12.20 -20.98 -5.22
C PHE A 66 -12.75 -22.41 -5.32
N LEU A 67 -13.89 -22.59 -6.00
CA LEU A 67 -14.55 -23.88 -6.11
C LEU A 67 -14.18 -24.60 -7.40
N ASP A 68 -13.95 -25.90 -7.28
CA ASP A 68 -13.80 -26.82 -8.40
C ASP A 68 -15.14 -27.48 -8.74
N TYR A 69 -15.58 -27.29 -9.97
CA TYR A 69 -16.82 -27.82 -10.54
C TYR A 69 -16.59 -29.01 -11.47
N THR A 70 -15.36 -29.50 -11.57
CA THR A 70 -15.02 -30.61 -12.49
C THR A 70 -15.47 -31.99 -12.01
N GLY A 71 -15.78 -32.11 -10.72
CA GLY A 71 -16.25 -33.36 -10.10
C GLY A 71 -17.73 -33.64 -10.36
N ALA A 72 -18.14 -34.93 -10.24
CA ALA A 72 -19.54 -35.38 -10.40
C ALA A 72 -20.42 -35.13 -9.16
N GLY A 73 -19.97 -34.40 -8.15
CA GLY A 73 -20.68 -34.10 -6.92
C GLY A 73 -20.84 -32.60 -6.67
N ASP A 74 -21.18 -32.23 -5.41
CA ASP A 74 -21.20 -30.85 -5.00
C ASP A 74 -19.79 -30.23 -5.15
N PRO A 75 -19.71 -28.95 -5.57
CA PRO A 75 -18.43 -28.29 -5.76
C PRO A 75 -17.63 -28.22 -4.46
N THR A 76 -16.37 -28.55 -4.53
CA THR A 76 -15.44 -28.49 -3.38
C THR A 76 -14.39 -27.41 -3.55
N CYS A 77 -13.76 -26.99 -2.47
CA CYS A 77 -12.63 -26.09 -2.55
C CYS A 77 -11.56 -26.66 -3.47
N SER A 78 -11.19 -25.89 -4.49
CA SER A 78 -10.05 -26.22 -5.32
C SER A 78 -8.77 -26.19 -4.49
N THR A 79 -7.88 -27.14 -4.72
CA THR A 79 -6.60 -27.17 -4.03
C THR A 79 -5.75 -25.98 -4.48
N PRO A 80 -5.34 -25.09 -3.57
CA PRO A 80 -4.52 -23.94 -3.94
C PRO A 80 -3.11 -24.37 -4.34
N PRO A 81 -2.45 -23.64 -5.23
CA PRO A 81 -1.07 -23.92 -5.63
C PRO A 81 -0.11 -23.64 -4.45
N THR A 82 0.19 -24.67 -3.71
CA THR A 82 1.06 -24.62 -2.52
C THR A 82 2.25 -25.55 -2.68
N VAL A 83 3.27 -25.32 -1.86
CA VAL A 83 4.45 -26.21 -1.81
C VAL A 83 4.03 -27.65 -1.42
N LYS A 84 3.07 -27.78 -0.49
CA LYS A 84 2.53 -29.08 -0.09
C LYS A 84 1.88 -29.84 -1.24
N MET A 85 1.13 -29.13 -2.08
CA MET A 85 0.54 -29.72 -3.28
C MET A 85 1.60 -30.09 -4.31
N MET A 86 2.56 -29.22 -4.56
CA MET A 86 3.66 -29.44 -5.48
C MET A 86 4.48 -30.68 -5.12
N LEU A 87 4.79 -30.82 -3.82
CA LEU A 87 5.57 -31.94 -3.30
C LEU A 87 4.74 -33.19 -2.99
N ASN A 88 3.43 -33.21 -3.31
CA ASN A 88 2.51 -34.30 -2.98
C ASN A 88 2.55 -34.71 -1.48
N GLY A 89 2.81 -33.75 -0.59
CA GLY A 89 2.90 -33.97 0.84
C GLY A 89 4.16 -34.71 1.31
N ALA A 90 5.22 -34.79 0.49
CA ALA A 90 6.49 -35.40 0.87
C ALA A 90 7.09 -34.68 2.09
N THR A 91 7.60 -35.46 3.07
CA THR A 91 8.17 -34.93 4.32
C THR A 91 9.59 -35.42 4.60
N SER A 92 10.03 -36.54 3.99
CA SER A 92 11.41 -37.01 4.11
C SER A 92 12.27 -36.44 3.00
N GLN A 93 13.56 -36.15 3.28
CA GLN A 93 14.45 -35.56 2.30
C GLN A 93 14.51 -36.38 1.00
N ALA A 94 14.59 -37.70 1.08
CA ALA A 94 14.63 -38.56 -0.09
C ALA A 94 13.38 -38.43 -0.99
N ALA A 95 12.19 -38.35 -0.38
CA ALA A 95 10.93 -38.18 -1.12
C ALA A 95 10.80 -36.75 -1.73
N ILE A 96 11.32 -35.74 -1.03
CA ILE A 96 11.38 -34.36 -1.52
C ILE A 96 12.28 -34.28 -2.74
N ASP A 97 13.52 -34.80 -2.65
CA ASP A 97 14.51 -34.78 -3.74
C ASP A 97 14.02 -35.58 -4.95
N GLU A 98 13.37 -36.74 -4.74
CA GLU A 98 12.76 -37.51 -5.80
C GLU A 98 11.67 -36.71 -6.51
N ARG A 99 10.76 -36.07 -5.77
CA ARG A 99 9.68 -35.27 -6.34
C ARG A 99 10.21 -34.04 -7.10
N LEU A 100 11.18 -33.33 -6.55
CA LEU A 100 11.82 -32.19 -7.23
C LEU A 100 12.53 -32.62 -8.52
N SER A 101 13.17 -33.79 -8.51
CA SER A 101 13.81 -34.35 -9.69
C SER A 101 12.78 -34.68 -10.78
N GLN A 102 11.60 -35.20 -10.42
CA GLN A 102 10.50 -35.45 -11.36
C GLN A 102 10.00 -34.15 -11.98
N ILE A 103 9.82 -33.11 -11.17
CA ILE A 103 9.38 -31.78 -11.65
C ILE A 103 10.43 -31.20 -12.60
N ALA A 104 11.71 -31.22 -12.21
CA ALA A 104 12.82 -30.69 -13.02
C ALA A 104 13.02 -31.43 -14.36
N ALA A 105 12.67 -32.73 -14.40
CA ALA A 105 12.74 -33.54 -15.61
C ALA A 105 11.58 -33.32 -16.59
N SER A 106 10.46 -32.73 -16.15
CA SER A 106 9.24 -32.58 -16.94
C SER A 106 8.97 -31.11 -17.29
N PRO A 107 9.09 -30.70 -18.58
CA PRO A 107 8.75 -29.33 -18.98
C PRO A 107 7.32 -28.92 -18.64
N ALA A 108 6.38 -29.86 -18.65
CA ALA A 108 4.97 -29.62 -18.32
C ALA A 108 4.81 -29.31 -16.82
N GLU A 109 5.53 -30.01 -15.95
CA GLU A 109 5.51 -29.76 -14.52
C GLU A 109 6.25 -28.47 -14.17
N ILE A 110 7.37 -28.16 -14.81
CA ILE A 110 8.05 -26.87 -14.68
C ILE A 110 7.11 -25.73 -15.06
N PHE A 111 6.35 -25.86 -16.16
CA PHE A 111 5.36 -24.86 -16.55
C PHE A 111 4.23 -24.72 -15.52
N GLN A 112 3.83 -25.82 -14.92
CA GLN A 112 2.76 -25.85 -13.91
C GLN A 112 3.19 -25.24 -12.58
N TRP A 113 4.40 -25.52 -12.12
CA TRP A 113 4.88 -25.19 -10.77
C TRP A 113 5.96 -24.10 -10.73
N GLY A 114 6.52 -23.75 -11.90
CA GLY A 114 7.65 -22.82 -11.98
C GLY A 114 7.37 -21.42 -11.44
N PHE A 115 6.08 -21.02 -11.38
CA PHE A 115 5.72 -19.74 -10.76
C PHE A 115 5.79 -19.77 -9.22
N LEU A 116 5.91 -20.96 -8.59
CA LEU A 116 6.12 -21.11 -7.15
C LEU A 116 7.61 -21.14 -6.78
N LEU A 117 8.52 -21.20 -7.76
CA LEU A 117 9.94 -21.43 -7.57
C LEU A 117 10.76 -20.31 -8.21
N ASP A 118 12.01 -20.17 -7.78
CA ASP A 118 12.92 -19.24 -8.43
C ASP A 118 13.26 -19.64 -9.87
N GLU A 119 13.76 -18.68 -10.64
CA GLU A 119 14.06 -18.85 -12.06
C GLU A 119 15.19 -19.85 -12.36
N ASN A 120 15.96 -20.28 -11.36
CA ASN A 120 17.09 -21.18 -11.51
C ASN A 120 16.69 -22.64 -11.39
N PHE A 121 15.51 -22.91 -10.82
CA PHE A 121 14.99 -24.26 -10.71
C PHE A 121 14.74 -24.88 -12.09
N GLY A 122 15.18 -26.11 -12.27
CA GLY A 122 15.05 -26.86 -13.54
C GLY A 122 16.05 -26.49 -14.61
N LYS A 123 16.82 -25.39 -14.49
CA LYS A 123 17.91 -25.08 -15.43
C LYS A 123 19.01 -26.11 -15.28
N GLU A 124 19.42 -26.70 -16.39
CA GLU A 124 20.48 -27.76 -16.43
C GLU A 124 20.15 -28.95 -15.50
N GLY A 125 18.88 -29.20 -15.20
CA GLY A 125 18.47 -30.29 -14.29
C GLY A 125 18.68 -29.98 -12.79
N SER A 126 18.91 -28.73 -12.44
CA SER A 126 19.05 -28.29 -11.04
C SER A 126 17.74 -28.47 -10.27
N ILE A 127 17.81 -29.10 -9.11
CA ILE A 127 16.70 -29.21 -8.14
C ILE A 127 16.82 -28.19 -7.00
N VAL A 128 17.78 -27.28 -7.08
CA VAL A 128 18.01 -26.27 -6.06
C VAL A 128 17.11 -25.08 -6.34
N ALA A 129 16.32 -24.68 -5.34
CA ALA A 129 15.57 -23.44 -5.33
C ALA A 129 15.87 -22.69 -4.04
N THR A 130 16.23 -21.43 -4.17
CA THR A 130 16.52 -20.54 -3.04
C THR A 130 15.29 -19.80 -2.56
N ILE A 131 14.26 -19.75 -3.41
CA ILE A 131 12.95 -19.16 -3.11
C ILE A 131 11.87 -20.15 -3.51
N ALA A 132 10.87 -20.31 -2.63
CA ALA A 132 9.61 -20.97 -2.93
C ALA A 132 8.45 -20.10 -2.44
N GLN A 133 7.28 -20.27 -3.04
CA GLN A 133 6.09 -19.53 -2.61
C GLN A 133 4.85 -20.41 -2.69
N SER A 134 3.85 -20.05 -1.90
CA SER A 134 2.53 -20.69 -1.90
C SER A 134 1.46 -19.63 -2.13
N GLY A 135 0.51 -19.89 -3.01
CA GLY A 135 -0.56 -18.96 -3.37
C GLY A 135 -1.93 -19.47 -2.95
N PHE A 136 -2.70 -18.62 -2.30
CA PHE A 136 -4.09 -18.88 -1.90
C PHE A 136 -5.00 -17.87 -2.56
N PHE A 137 -5.95 -18.34 -3.35
CA PHE A 137 -6.85 -17.47 -4.09
C PHE A 137 -8.29 -17.67 -3.62
N LEU A 138 -9.00 -16.55 -3.46
CA LEU A 138 -10.42 -16.58 -3.15
C LEU A 138 -11.25 -16.72 -4.43
N GLY A 139 -12.45 -17.25 -4.30
CA GLY A 139 -13.38 -17.47 -5.40
C GLY A 139 -14.46 -16.40 -5.49
N LEU A 140 -14.81 -15.99 -6.70
CA LEU A 140 -15.90 -15.08 -7.03
C LEU A 140 -16.77 -15.68 -8.15
N PRO A 141 -18.04 -15.26 -8.33
CA PRO A 141 -18.82 -14.40 -7.46
C PRO A 141 -19.20 -15.06 -6.14
N LEU A 142 -19.46 -14.27 -5.11
CA LEU A 142 -20.02 -14.77 -3.85
C LEU A 142 -21.52 -15.05 -4.02
N LYS A 143 -22.07 -15.82 -3.08
CA LYS A 143 -23.49 -16.17 -3.06
C LYS A 143 -24.38 -14.90 -3.08
N GLY A 144 -25.27 -14.84 -4.06
CA GLY A 144 -26.20 -13.72 -4.23
C GLY A 144 -25.79 -12.73 -5.31
N TYR A 145 -24.62 -12.90 -5.92
CA TYR A 145 -24.13 -12.09 -7.04
C TYR A 145 -24.10 -12.91 -8.32
N SER A 146 -24.29 -12.24 -9.45
CA SER A 146 -24.38 -12.89 -10.76
C SER A 146 -23.01 -13.05 -11.45
N SER A 147 -22.07 -12.18 -11.14
CA SER A 147 -20.73 -12.17 -11.72
C SER A 147 -19.71 -11.52 -10.77
N PRO A 148 -18.39 -11.70 -10.96
CA PRO A 148 -17.37 -10.99 -10.19
C PRO A 148 -17.44 -9.46 -10.30
N GLY A 149 -17.97 -8.93 -11.41
CA GLY A 149 -18.17 -7.50 -11.64
C GLY A 149 -19.45 -6.92 -11.04
N ASP A 150 -20.30 -7.74 -10.45
CA ASP A 150 -21.55 -7.31 -9.82
C ASP A 150 -21.27 -6.79 -8.41
N ASP A 151 -21.30 -5.48 -8.25
CA ASP A 151 -20.93 -4.77 -7.02
C ASP A 151 -19.57 -5.23 -6.42
N PRO A 152 -18.47 -5.06 -7.17
CA PRO A 152 -17.17 -5.64 -6.81
C PRO A 152 -16.69 -5.18 -5.42
N THR A 153 -17.02 -3.95 -5.02
CA THR A 153 -16.62 -3.40 -3.72
C THR A 153 -17.30 -4.13 -2.57
N GLU A 154 -18.59 -4.41 -2.67
CA GLU A 154 -19.32 -5.12 -1.60
C GLU A 154 -18.96 -6.61 -1.57
N GLN A 155 -18.75 -7.24 -2.74
CA GLN A 155 -18.29 -8.61 -2.80
C GLN A 155 -16.90 -8.82 -2.23
N ALA A 156 -15.99 -7.85 -2.40
CA ALA A 156 -14.61 -7.96 -1.93
C ALA A 156 -14.52 -7.92 -0.39
N LYS A 157 -15.33 -7.11 0.28
CA LYS A 157 -15.24 -6.86 1.73
C LYS A 157 -15.13 -8.12 2.62
N PRO A 158 -15.98 -9.16 2.46
CA PRO A 158 -15.87 -10.33 3.31
C PRO A 158 -14.58 -11.11 3.09
N GLY A 159 -14.13 -11.25 1.84
CA GLY A 159 -12.86 -11.88 1.48
C GLY A 159 -11.65 -11.10 2.00
N ASP A 160 -11.67 -9.79 1.88
CA ASP A 160 -10.65 -8.89 2.40
C ASP A 160 -10.52 -9.01 3.92
N THR A 161 -11.66 -9.02 4.62
CA THR A 161 -11.69 -9.21 6.08
C THR A 161 -11.09 -10.55 6.47
N PHE A 162 -11.46 -11.62 5.76
CA PHE A 162 -10.89 -12.94 5.98
C PHE A 162 -9.36 -12.97 5.78
N LEU A 163 -8.84 -12.37 4.69
CA LEU A 163 -7.40 -12.32 4.44
C LEU A 163 -6.64 -11.53 5.50
N VAL A 164 -7.23 -10.42 5.97
CA VAL A 164 -6.67 -9.64 7.09
C VAL A 164 -6.67 -10.46 8.39
N ASP A 165 -7.68 -11.26 8.66
CA ASP A 165 -7.71 -12.11 9.87
C ASP A 165 -6.70 -13.25 9.78
N VAL A 166 -6.56 -13.88 8.61
CA VAL A 166 -5.50 -14.88 8.36
C VAL A 166 -4.11 -14.24 8.55
N SER A 167 -3.90 -13.02 8.04
CA SER A 167 -2.60 -12.34 8.22
C SER A 167 -2.25 -12.11 9.69
N LYS A 168 -3.22 -11.80 10.55
CA LYS A 168 -3.00 -11.68 12.01
C LYS A 168 -2.58 -13.00 12.63
N ILE A 169 -3.17 -14.11 12.20
CA ILE A 169 -2.81 -15.46 12.68
C ILE A 169 -1.37 -15.77 12.26
N LEU A 170 -0.99 -15.50 11.00
CA LEU A 170 0.37 -15.69 10.52
C LEU A 170 1.37 -14.83 11.30
N LEU A 171 1.06 -13.53 11.52
CA LEU A 171 1.89 -12.64 12.33
C LEU A 171 2.12 -13.16 13.75
N GLN A 172 1.06 -13.68 14.39
CA GLN A 172 1.15 -14.25 15.73
C GLN A 172 2.00 -15.52 15.75
N HIS A 173 1.81 -16.40 14.77
CA HIS A 173 2.55 -17.65 14.69
C HIS A 173 4.05 -17.43 14.42
N LEU A 174 4.37 -16.44 13.61
CA LEU A 174 5.74 -16.06 13.25
C LEU A 174 6.40 -15.14 14.28
N ASP A 175 5.72 -14.82 15.40
CA ASP A 175 6.16 -13.80 16.40
C ASP A 175 6.56 -12.46 15.76
N MET A 176 6.00 -12.17 14.60
CA MET A 176 6.19 -10.88 13.92
C MET A 176 5.39 -9.81 14.65
N LYS A 177 6.08 -8.79 15.10
CA LYS A 177 5.41 -7.62 15.68
C LYS A 177 4.87 -6.77 14.52
N ALA A 178 3.56 -6.51 14.55
CA ALA A 178 2.97 -5.53 13.67
C ALA A 178 3.82 -4.24 13.68
N PRO A 179 4.10 -3.60 12.54
CA PRO A 179 5.02 -2.48 12.42
C PRO A 179 4.61 -1.36 13.39
N TRP A 180 5.35 -1.19 14.48
CA TRP A 180 5.11 -0.15 15.47
C TRP A 180 6.02 1.05 15.22
N MET A 181 5.49 2.19 15.40
CA MET A 181 5.73 3.61 15.19
C MET A 181 7.19 4.14 15.17
N MET A 182 8.24 3.37 15.34
CA MET A 182 9.64 3.86 15.34
C MET A 182 10.70 2.83 14.94
N ARG A 183 10.39 1.73 14.31
CA ARG A 183 11.43 0.89 13.71
C ARG A 183 11.61 1.25 12.25
N SER A 184 12.74 1.85 11.93
CA SER A 184 13.19 2.21 10.59
C SER A 184 13.65 1.00 9.75
N GLN A 185 13.44 -0.20 10.22
CA GLN A 185 13.67 -1.44 9.49
C GLN A 185 12.38 -2.24 9.57
N TYR A 186 11.76 -2.39 8.43
CA TYR A 186 10.75 -3.40 8.19
C TYR A 186 11.39 -4.76 8.46
N GLU A 187 11.06 -5.37 9.59
CA GLU A 187 11.15 -6.81 9.71
C GLU A 187 9.93 -7.39 8.98
N ASP A 188 9.91 -7.27 7.65
CA ASP A 188 8.87 -7.84 6.79
C ASP A 188 9.02 -9.36 6.70
N ARG A 189 10.01 -9.92 7.37
CA ARG A 189 10.39 -11.32 7.29
C ARG A 189 10.51 -11.90 8.69
N ALA A 190 9.92 -13.05 8.89
CA ALA A 190 10.13 -13.87 10.08
C ALA A 190 11.16 -14.95 9.79
N GLU A 191 11.99 -15.21 10.77
CA GLU A 191 12.99 -16.26 10.68
C GLU A 191 12.44 -17.57 11.25
N VAL A 192 12.31 -18.58 10.41
CA VAL A 192 11.92 -19.94 10.82
C VAL A 192 13.05 -20.90 10.45
N GLY A 193 13.97 -21.13 11.38
CA GLY A 193 15.19 -21.90 11.10
C GLY A 193 16.10 -21.19 10.11
N ASP A 194 16.39 -21.81 8.96
CA ASP A 194 17.16 -21.22 7.84
C ASP A 194 16.30 -20.49 6.82
N LEU A 195 14.98 -20.40 7.05
CA LEU A 195 14.06 -19.74 6.16
C LEU A 195 13.70 -18.35 6.66
N ASP A 196 13.73 -17.40 5.73
CA ASP A 196 13.05 -16.13 5.83
C ASP A 196 11.64 -16.27 5.24
N VAL A 197 10.62 -16.07 6.07
CA VAL A 197 9.22 -16.17 5.68
C VAL A 197 8.63 -14.78 5.57
N SER A 198 8.05 -14.48 4.43
CA SER A 198 7.28 -13.26 4.21
C SER A 198 5.93 -13.61 3.58
N PHE A 199 4.93 -12.77 3.79
CA PHE A 199 3.64 -12.94 3.13
C PHE A 199 3.09 -11.59 2.67
N TRP A 200 2.31 -11.64 1.60
CA TRP A 200 1.70 -10.45 1.05
C TRP A 200 0.34 -10.76 0.42
N GLY A 201 -0.49 -9.76 0.36
CA GLY A 201 -1.78 -9.78 -0.32
C GLY A 201 -2.30 -8.36 -0.43
N PHE A 202 -2.97 -8.02 -1.52
CA PHE A 202 -3.44 -6.66 -1.75
C PHE A 202 -4.36 -6.13 -0.62
N PRO A 203 -5.34 -6.91 -0.11
CA PRO A 203 -6.17 -6.47 1.03
C PRO A 203 -5.37 -6.26 2.32
N ILE A 204 -4.33 -7.06 2.55
CA ILE A 204 -3.46 -6.95 3.72
C ILE A 204 -2.68 -5.64 3.64
N GLN A 205 -2.07 -5.34 2.48
CA GLN A 205 -1.35 -4.08 2.26
C GLN A 205 -2.24 -2.86 2.43
N ILE A 206 -3.47 -2.90 1.88
CA ILE A 206 -4.43 -1.80 2.05
C ILE A 206 -4.77 -1.60 3.53
N ASN A 207 -5.01 -2.67 4.28
CA ASN A 207 -5.30 -2.58 5.71
C ASN A 207 -4.12 -2.00 6.50
N GLU A 208 -2.90 -2.41 6.18
CA GLU A 208 -1.68 -1.85 6.79
C GLU A 208 -1.52 -0.37 6.47
N TRP A 209 -1.71 0.03 5.21
CA TRP A 209 -1.68 1.42 4.80
C TRP A 209 -2.73 2.26 5.51
N GLN A 210 -3.96 1.77 5.64
CA GLN A 210 -5.01 2.47 6.38
C GLN A 210 -4.64 2.63 7.86
N SER A 211 -4.05 1.62 8.48
CA SER A 211 -3.58 1.70 9.87
C SER A 211 -2.44 2.71 10.04
N MET A 212 -1.51 2.79 9.09
CA MET A 212 -0.44 3.80 9.06
C MET A 212 -1.01 5.21 8.88
N GLN A 213 -1.97 5.38 7.94
CA GLN A 213 -2.64 6.66 7.74
C GLN A 213 -3.34 7.18 8.99
N ALA A 214 -4.00 6.31 9.75
CA ALA A 214 -4.64 6.70 11.00
C ALA A 214 -3.62 7.23 12.03
N LYS A 215 -2.40 6.66 12.06
CA LYS A 215 -1.30 7.15 12.89
C LYS A 215 -0.74 8.48 12.37
N ASP A 216 -0.59 8.62 11.06
CA ASP A 216 -0.10 9.85 10.44
C ASP A 216 -1.03 11.04 10.70
N ILE A 217 -2.35 10.80 10.74
CA ILE A 217 -3.32 11.83 11.13
C ILE A 217 -3.05 12.33 12.57
N SER A 218 -2.64 11.47 13.49
CA SER A 218 -2.28 11.90 14.85
C SER A 218 -1.03 12.81 14.85
N TRP A 219 -0.06 12.55 13.97
CA TRP A 219 1.10 13.41 13.78
C TRP A 219 0.74 14.77 13.16
N VAL A 220 -0.25 14.84 12.27
CA VAL A 220 -0.78 16.11 11.76
C VAL A 220 -1.28 16.97 12.92
N PHE A 221 -2.01 16.39 13.87
CA PHE A 221 -2.48 17.11 15.05
C PHE A 221 -1.31 17.66 15.90
N PHE A 222 -0.28 16.83 16.12
CA PHE A 222 0.94 17.27 16.82
C PHE A 222 1.66 18.39 16.09
N CYS A 223 1.79 18.33 14.77
CA CYS A 223 2.33 19.41 13.95
C CYS A 223 1.52 20.69 14.05
N LEU A 224 0.18 20.62 14.03
CA LEU A 224 -0.70 21.77 14.19
C LEU A 224 -0.46 22.47 15.55
N VAL A 225 -0.39 21.70 16.62
CA VAL A 225 -0.11 22.23 17.95
C VAL A 225 1.29 22.85 18.03
N SER A 226 2.29 22.20 17.44
CA SER A 226 3.68 22.69 17.43
C SER A 226 3.81 23.98 16.64
N VAL A 227 3.23 24.04 15.43
CA VAL A 227 3.26 25.25 14.58
C VAL A 227 2.48 26.38 15.25
N GLY A 228 1.28 26.12 15.77
CA GLY A 228 0.50 27.12 16.50
C GLY A 228 1.22 27.64 17.76
N GLY A 229 1.87 26.75 18.50
CA GLY A 229 2.71 27.11 19.65
C GLY A 229 3.91 27.97 19.24
N TYR A 230 4.62 27.56 18.17
CA TYR A 230 5.74 28.36 17.66
C TYR A 230 5.29 29.75 17.19
N MET A 231 4.17 29.83 16.46
CA MET A 231 3.57 31.12 16.06
C MET A 231 3.24 31.98 17.29
N TYR A 232 2.67 31.40 18.34
CA TYR A 232 2.37 32.11 19.58
C TYR A 232 3.63 32.69 20.23
N PHE A 233 4.69 31.89 20.34
CA PHE A 233 5.96 32.36 20.94
C PHE A 233 6.65 33.42 20.08
N HIS A 234 6.62 33.26 18.75
CA HIS A 234 7.25 34.21 17.84
C HIS A 234 6.51 35.55 17.77
N THR A 235 5.18 35.52 17.75
CA THR A 235 4.37 36.76 17.65
C THR A 235 4.11 37.43 19.00
N GLY A 236 4.34 36.74 20.12
CA GLY A 236 3.99 37.20 21.45
C GLY A 236 2.51 37.46 21.68
N SER A 237 1.63 37.07 20.72
CA SER A 237 0.19 37.35 20.78
C SER A 237 -0.63 36.14 20.32
N GLY A 238 -1.48 35.64 21.22
CA GLY A 238 -2.39 34.54 20.89
C GLY A 238 -3.41 34.89 19.79
N LEU A 239 -3.76 36.16 19.63
CA LEU A 239 -4.66 36.60 18.58
C LEU A 239 -4.04 36.44 17.20
N TYR A 240 -2.80 36.90 17.01
CA TYR A 240 -2.10 36.75 15.72
C TYR A 240 -1.84 35.29 15.38
N ALA A 241 -1.45 34.48 16.34
CA ALA A 241 -1.30 33.04 16.13
C ALA A 241 -2.63 32.37 15.73
N ALA A 242 -3.73 32.71 16.38
CA ALA A 242 -5.05 32.16 16.06
C ALA A 242 -5.53 32.59 14.67
N VAL A 243 -5.34 33.87 14.29
CA VAL A 243 -5.69 34.36 12.95
C VAL A 243 -4.85 33.67 11.87
N GLY A 244 -3.54 33.56 12.04
CA GLY A 244 -2.66 32.87 11.09
C GLY A 244 -3.02 31.38 10.94
N MET A 245 -3.28 30.68 12.04
CA MET A 245 -3.75 29.28 11.96
C MET A 245 -5.09 29.18 11.25
N THR A 246 -6.02 30.13 11.47
CA THR A 246 -7.33 30.14 10.79
C THR A 246 -7.15 30.35 9.28
N GLU A 247 -6.22 31.22 8.87
CA GLU A 247 -5.90 31.47 7.47
C GLU A 247 -5.36 30.19 6.78
N ILE A 248 -4.46 29.48 7.43
CA ILE A 248 -3.94 28.19 6.94
C ILE A 248 -5.08 27.18 6.76
N PHE A 249 -5.96 27.04 7.75
CA PHE A 249 -7.12 26.14 7.63
C PHE A 249 -8.08 26.56 6.53
N LEU A 250 -8.29 27.85 6.33
CA LEU A 250 -9.15 28.36 5.29
C LEU A 250 -8.55 28.06 3.91
N SER A 251 -7.23 28.23 3.74
CA SER A 251 -6.55 27.91 2.48
C SER A 251 -6.68 26.44 2.09
N MET A 252 -6.60 25.53 3.06
CA MET A 252 -6.83 24.09 2.85
C MET A 252 -8.26 23.81 2.34
N ARG A 253 -9.26 24.48 2.92
CA ARG A 253 -10.65 24.35 2.48
C ARG A 253 -10.90 24.88 1.08
N VAL A 254 -10.31 26.01 0.77
CA VAL A 254 -10.36 26.60 -0.58
C VAL A 254 -9.69 25.68 -1.60
N ALA A 255 -8.50 25.15 -1.28
CA ALA A 255 -7.82 24.18 -2.15
C ALA A 255 -8.68 22.92 -2.37
N GLY A 256 -9.29 22.37 -1.32
CA GLY A 256 -10.20 21.22 -1.40
C GLY A 256 -11.44 21.52 -2.25
N PHE A 257 -11.99 22.73 -2.17
CA PHE A 257 -13.09 23.16 -3.02
C PHE A 257 -12.69 23.17 -4.49
N PHE A 258 -11.54 23.76 -4.83
CA PHE A 258 -11.03 23.77 -6.21
C PHE A 258 -10.80 22.34 -6.71
N TYR A 259 -10.20 21.48 -5.89
CA TYR A 259 -9.96 20.08 -6.23
C TYR A 259 -11.25 19.34 -6.58
N ARG A 260 -12.31 19.55 -5.79
CA ARG A 260 -13.59 18.87 -5.97
C ARG A 260 -14.46 19.52 -7.06
N ALA A 261 -14.60 20.85 -7.04
CA ALA A 261 -15.55 21.58 -7.88
C ALA A 261 -15.00 21.87 -9.29
N ILE A 262 -13.70 22.18 -9.43
CA ILE A 262 -13.10 22.55 -10.71
C ILE A 262 -12.47 21.33 -11.38
N PHE A 263 -11.62 20.59 -10.67
CA PHE A 263 -10.96 19.42 -11.23
C PHE A 263 -11.81 18.16 -11.20
N GLN A 264 -13.00 18.19 -10.54
CA GLN A 264 -13.96 17.08 -10.43
C GLN A 264 -13.31 15.77 -9.94
N ALA A 265 -12.19 15.88 -9.23
CA ALA A 265 -11.48 14.73 -8.71
C ALA A 265 -12.29 14.05 -7.57
N THR A 266 -12.63 12.79 -7.78
CA THR A 266 -13.40 11.99 -6.83
C THR A 266 -12.53 11.16 -5.89
N TYR A 267 -11.28 10.98 -6.28
CA TYR A 267 -10.31 10.14 -5.57
C TYR A 267 -9.46 10.96 -4.61
N PHE A 268 -9.40 10.51 -3.35
CA PHE A 268 -8.53 11.08 -2.33
C PHE A 268 -7.40 10.09 -2.02
N ALA A 269 -6.25 10.30 -2.65
CA ALA A 269 -5.07 9.46 -2.46
C ALA A 269 -4.36 9.77 -1.14
N PHE A 270 -3.61 8.80 -0.64
CA PHE A 270 -2.71 8.94 0.52
C PHE A 270 -1.80 10.18 0.43
N MET A 271 -1.31 10.51 -0.78
CA MET A 271 -0.48 11.70 -1.00
C MET A 271 -1.13 13.00 -0.55
N HIS A 272 -2.46 13.07 -0.43
CA HIS A 272 -3.14 14.27 0.05
C HIS A 272 -2.89 14.54 1.55
N ILE A 273 -2.60 13.50 2.34
CA ILE A 273 -2.20 13.67 3.75
C ILE A 273 -0.83 14.35 3.82
N LEU A 274 0.12 13.94 2.96
CA LEU A 274 1.43 14.60 2.87
C LEU A 274 1.29 16.08 2.50
N VAL A 275 0.35 16.42 1.60
CA VAL A 275 0.08 17.81 1.21
C VAL A 275 -0.37 18.66 2.40
N LEU A 276 -1.08 18.11 3.39
CA LEU A 276 -1.47 18.85 4.60
C LEU A 276 -0.23 19.36 5.37
N PHE A 277 0.81 18.53 5.53
CA PHE A 277 2.05 18.94 6.17
C PHE A 277 2.76 20.04 5.38
N VAL A 278 2.79 19.91 4.05
CA VAL A 278 3.40 20.90 3.16
C VAL A 278 2.68 22.24 3.24
N ILE A 279 1.34 22.25 3.17
CA ILE A 279 0.54 23.47 3.27
C ILE A 279 0.70 24.13 4.65
N LEU A 280 0.75 23.32 5.72
CA LEU A 280 0.97 23.84 7.07
C LEU A 280 2.32 24.55 7.18
N GLY A 281 3.39 23.96 6.65
CA GLY A 281 4.73 24.56 6.66
C GLY A 281 4.79 25.86 5.84
N ILE A 282 4.33 25.83 4.57
CA ILE A 282 4.35 27.01 3.69
C ILE A 282 3.46 28.11 4.25
N GLY A 283 2.26 27.77 4.75
CA GLY A 283 1.35 28.75 5.31
C GLY A 283 1.90 29.42 6.57
N ALA A 284 2.62 28.69 7.42
CA ALA A 284 3.29 29.28 8.56
C ALA A 284 4.40 30.25 8.17
N ASP A 285 5.21 29.90 7.15
CA ASP A 285 6.25 30.79 6.60
C ASP A 285 5.65 32.08 6.06
N ASP A 286 4.53 32.00 5.33
CA ASP A 286 3.86 33.18 4.78
C ASP A 286 3.36 34.13 5.88
N VAL A 287 2.84 33.59 6.99
CA VAL A 287 2.42 34.37 8.16
C VAL A 287 3.62 35.06 8.81
N PHE A 288 4.75 34.36 8.98
CA PHE A 288 5.97 34.93 9.56
C PHE A 288 6.54 36.04 8.64
N MET A 289 6.60 35.83 7.34
CA MET A 289 7.05 36.83 6.39
C MET A 289 6.20 38.10 6.43
N PHE A 290 4.88 37.92 6.57
CA PHE A 290 3.99 39.08 6.72
C PHE A 290 4.23 39.86 8.01
N LEU A 291 4.37 39.14 9.14
CA LEU A 291 4.63 39.76 10.45
C LEU A 291 6.00 40.46 10.52
N ASP A 292 7.03 39.84 9.97
CA ASP A 292 8.36 40.44 9.90
C ASP A 292 8.36 41.71 9.04
N ALA A 293 7.68 41.67 7.88
CA ALA A 293 7.50 42.85 7.05
C ALA A 293 6.73 43.98 7.78
N PHE A 294 5.75 43.61 8.63
CA PHE A 294 5.00 44.57 9.44
C PHE A 294 5.86 45.21 10.52
N HIS A 295 6.71 44.47 11.22
CA HIS A 295 7.64 45.00 12.19
C HIS A 295 8.71 45.91 11.55
N GLN A 296 9.21 45.50 10.37
CA GLN A 296 10.20 46.32 9.63
C GLN A 296 9.59 47.61 9.04
N ALA A 297 8.29 47.56 8.69
CA ALA A 297 7.61 48.75 8.12
C ALA A 297 7.64 49.97 9.03
N GLU A 298 7.66 49.78 10.34
CA GLU A 298 7.76 50.89 11.32
C GLU A 298 9.08 51.63 11.19
N SER A 299 10.19 50.90 11.24
CA SER A 299 11.53 51.48 11.18
C SER A 299 11.84 52.11 9.82
N GLU A 300 11.38 51.51 8.73
CA GLU A 300 11.62 52.03 7.38
C GLU A 300 10.76 53.26 7.07
N LEU A 301 9.49 53.26 7.46
CA LEU A 301 8.59 54.40 7.24
C LEU A 301 8.97 55.60 8.15
N GLN A 302 9.45 55.37 9.37
CA GLN A 302 9.93 56.44 10.25
C GLN A 302 11.12 57.18 9.67
N SER A 303 11.92 56.60 8.80
CA SER A 303 12.99 57.26 8.10
C SER A 303 12.51 58.31 7.07
N VAL A 304 11.23 58.17 6.61
CA VAL A 304 10.65 59.05 5.56
C VAL A 304 9.50 59.92 6.10
N ILE A 305 8.73 59.38 7.06
CA ILE A 305 7.53 60.02 7.61
C ILE A 305 7.69 59.99 9.13
N ALA A 306 7.62 61.13 9.79
CA ALA A 306 7.87 61.25 11.24
C ALA A 306 6.91 60.40 12.09
N GLU A 307 5.64 60.28 11.66
CA GLU A 307 4.63 59.45 12.34
C GLU A 307 3.79 58.68 11.31
N PRO A 308 4.22 57.46 10.90
CA PRO A 308 3.46 56.67 9.93
C PRO A 308 2.14 56.16 10.54
N THR A 309 1.05 56.39 9.83
CA THR A 309 -0.26 55.84 10.23
C THR A 309 -0.31 54.35 10.06
N LEU A 310 -1.20 53.66 10.82
CA LEU A 310 -1.40 52.22 10.70
C LEU A 310 -1.74 51.76 9.26
N SER A 311 -2.52 52.60 8.53
CA SER A 311 -2.87 52.33 7.14
C SER A 311 -1.64 52.32 6.24
N GLN A 312 -0.71 53.28 6.41
CA GLN A 312 0.52 53.35 5.62
C GLN A 312 1.45 52.17 5.96
N ARG A 313 1.53 51.75 7.22
CA ARG A 313 2.30 50.57 7.60
C ARG A 313 1.71 49.29 6.97
N MET A 314 0.39 49.14 6.98
CA MET A 314 -0.27 47.99 6.38
C MET A 314 -0.09 47.96 4.85
N GLU A 315 -0.20 49.11 4.16
CA GLU A 315 0.02 49.21 2.72
C GLU A 315 1.45 48.81 2.35
N TYR A 316 2.44 49.32 3.06
CA TYR A 316 3.85 49.00 2.85
C TYR A 316 4.11 47.50 3.10
N THR A 317 3.59 46.96 4.20
CA THR A 317 3.69 45.55 4.54
C THR A 317 3.08 44.67 3.48
N ALA A 318 1.85 44.99 3.04
CA ALA A 318 1.14 44.22 2.03
C ALA A 318 1.90 44.21 0.69
N MET A 319 2.43 45.34 0.24
CA MET A 319 3.23 45.42 -0.99
C MET A 319 4.53 44.62 -0.91
N ARG A 320 5.20 44.64 0.22
CA ARG A 320 6.48 43.91 0.42
C ARG A 320 6.27 42.42 0.60
N ALA A 321 5.38 42.03 1.52
CA ALA A 321 5.11 40.63 1.82
C ALA A 321 4.47 39.92 0.63
N SER A 322 3.51 40.55 -0.08
CA SER A 322 2.85 39.92 -1.22
C SER A 322 3.79 39.53 -2.36
N LYS A 323 4.82 40.34 -2.64
CA LYS A 323 5.82 40.01 -3.65
C LYS A 323 6.63 38.77 -3.29
N ALA A 324 7.04 38.67 -2.03
CA ALA A 324 7.82 37.52 -1.54
C ALA A 324 6.95 36.27 -1.48
N ILE A 325 5.75 36.36 -0.88
CA ILE A 325 4.78 35.22 -0.80
C ILE A 325 4.37 34.74 -2.19
N PHE A 326 4.12 35.68 -3.13
CA PHE A 326 3.82 35.28 -4.51
C PHE A 326 4.98 34.55 -5.18
N ALA A 327 6.22 35.01 -4.99
CA ALA A 327 7.37 34.34 -5.58
C ALA A 327 7.57 32.93 -5.02
N THR A 328 7.46 32.74 -3.71
CA THR A 328 7.59 31.40 -3.07
C THR A 328 6.46 30.46 -3.46
N SER A 329 5.21 30.93 -3.40
CA SER A 329 4.04 30.14 -3.76
C SER A 329 4.02 29.79 -5.25
N PHE A 330 4.41 30.72 -6.13
CA PHE A 330 4.45 30.51 -7.56
C PHE A 330 5.54 29.49 -7.96
N THR A 331 6.74 29.59 -7.40
CA THR A 331 7.81 28.63 -7.66
C THR A 331 7.44 27.23 -7.17
N THR A 332 6.82 27.13 -6.01
CA THR A 332 6.32 25.87 -5.46
C THR A 332 5.21 25.27 -6.35
N ALA A 333 4.25 26.10 -6.79
CA ALA A 333 3.18 25.66 -7.69
C ALA A 333 3.73 25.14 -9.03
N ILE A 334 4.72 25.82 -9.62
CA ILE A 334 5.39 25.34 -10.84
C ILE A 334 6.09 24.01 -10.59
N ALA A 335 6.85 23.89 -9.50
CA ALA A 335 7.57 22.66 -9.18
C ALA A 335 6.62 21.45 -9.05
N PHE A 336 5.49 21.61 -8.39
CA PHE A 336 4.47 20.55 -8.31
C PHE A 336 3.76 20.29 -9.64
N SER A 337 3.49 21.32 -10.44
CA SER A 337 2.82 21.16 -11.73
C SER A 337 3.70 20.42 -12.74
N LEU A 338 5.00 20.69 -12.76
CA LEU A 338 5.95 20.01 -13.64
C LEU A 338 6.08 18.54 -13.31
N ARG A 339 5.92 18.15 -12.04
CA ARG A 339 5.94 16.77 -11.61
C ARG A 339 4.68 15.99 -12.04
N GLN A 340 3.56 16.64 -12.26
CA GLN A 340 2.33 16.03 -12.75
C GLN A 340 2.32 15.84 -14.28
N SER A 341 3.23 16.47 -15.01
CA SER A 341 3.45 16.15 -16.40
C SER A 341 3.91 14.68 -16.45
N PRO A 342 3.21 13.78 -17.19
CA PRO A 342 3.70 12.43 -17.35
C PRO A 342 5.15 12.54 -17.79
N PRO A 343 6.09 11.83 -17.17
CA PRO A 343 7.45 11.83 -17.65
C PRO A 343 7.36 11.49 -19.13
N PHE A 344 8.13 12.16 -19.96
CA PHE A 344 8.46 11.70 -21.31
C PHE A 344 9.25 10.37 -21.16
N CYS A 345 8.63 9.39 -20.54
CA CYS A 345 8.94 8.01 -20.71
C CYS A 345 8.15 7.61 -21.96
N PRO A 346 8.83 7.31 -23.07
CA PRO A 346 8.18 6.57 -24.12
C PRO A 346 7.55 5.37 -23.38
N SER A 347 6.29 5.12 -23.66
CA SER A 347 5.52 3.98 -23.20
C SER A 347 6.26 2.70 -23.62
N THR A 348 7.34 2.40 -22.94
CA THR A 348 7.73 1.03 -22.74
C THR A 348 6.63 0.51 -21.83
N PRO A 349 5.77 -0.39 -22.31
CA PRO A 349 4.97 -1.15 -21.38
C PRO A 349 5.98 -1.61 -20.34
N LEU A 350 5.70 -1.38 -19.07
CA LEU A 350 6.26 -2.19 -18.01
C LEU A 350 5.83 -3.60 -18.41
N ALA A 351 6.64 -4.20 -19.29
CA ALA A 351 6.82 -5.59 -19.25
C ALA A 351 7.16 -5.80 -17.77
N PHE A 352 6.19 -6.25 -17.01
CA PHE A 352 6.44 -7.12 -15.90
C PHE A 352 7.30 -8.21 -16.53
N SER A 353 8.58 -7.88 -16.63
CA SER A 353 9.61 -8.84 -16.90
C SER A 353 9.44 -9.84 -15.78
N ARG A 354 8.93 -10.95 -16.20
CA ARG A 354 8.95 -12.20 -15.50
C ARG A 354 10.17 -12.24 -14.57
N VAL A 355 9.94 -12.09 -13.29
CA VAL A 355 10.76 -12.66 -12.26
C VAL A 355 9.98 -13.83 -11.70
#